data_6ceadf10b8e0f927b97320816ce443ab
#
_entry.id   6ceadf10b8e0f927b97320816ce443ab
#
_cell.length_a   1.000
_cell.length_b   1.000
_cell.length_c   1.000
_cell.angle_alpha   90.00
_cell.angle_beta   90.00
_cell.angle_gamma   90.00
#
_symmetry.space_group_name_H-M   'P 1'
#
loop_
_entity.id
_entity.type
_entity.pdbx_description
1 polymer ?
#
loop_
_entity_poly.entity_id
_entity_poly.type
_entity_poly.pdbx_seq_one_letter_code
_entity_poly.pdbx_strand_id
1 'polypeptide(L)'
;EMCIRDRSIHMLTTSSVGIPSDMWMPANALLKPSVMRQLALGYEYNFPDKEYTLSLEAYMRRTSHVVDYRKNADIFQNDRIEDEVETGSARGCGLEFYLSKNKGAVTGWISYTLSRARNRIGGEEYRPVYDRPHNLKLFVNWEMNRHWSLSSTFSYASGMNLTLPIGKYESEHVLVYIYSARNGYRAPAFHQLDFSATWRIRQDRSLSLSIINAYSRKNVFSIYAGRQGHFSVGNGRIYKLYLYGIVPSLTYSFKF
;
A
#
# COMPACT_ATOMS: atom_id res chain seq x y z
N GLU A 1 -19.10 32.50 0.64
CA GLU A 1 -18.53 31.13 0.47
C GLU A 1 -17.31 31.00 1.38
N MET A 2 -17.46 30.29 2.47
CA MET A 2 -16.29 29.90 3.28
C MET A 2 -15.42 29.00 2.41
N CYS A 3 -14.20 29.44 2.14
CA CYS A 3 -13.28 28.73 1.29
C CYS A 3 -12.83 27.44 2.00
N ILE A 4 -13.41 26.29 1.63
CA ILE A 4 -13.09 24.96 2.18
C ILE A 4 -11.61 24.60 1.98
N ARG A 5 -10.87 25.36 1.16
CA ARG A 5 -9.44 25.16 0.87
C ARG A 5 -8.51 25.44 2.07
N ASP A 6 -8.95 26.23 3.04
CA ASP A 6 -8.12 26.58 4.21
C ASP A 6 -8.01 25.43 5.24
N ARG A 7 -8.73 24.34 5.05
CA ARG A 7 -8.71 23.15 5.91
C ARG A 7 -8.06 21.93 5.27
N SER A 8 -7.31 22.12 4.20
CA SER A 8 -6.57 21.04 3.56
C SER A 8 -5.43 20.56 4.49
N ILE A 9 -5.26 19.24 4.58
CA ILE A 9 -4.25 18.60 5.41
C ILE A 9 -3.30 17.83 4.50
N HIS A 10 -2.00 17.96 4.73
CA HIS A 10 -0.97 17.16 4.09
C HIS A 10 -0.64 15.96 4.95
N MET A 11 -0.65 14.77 4.37
CA MET A 11 -0.14 13.57 5.01
C MET A 11 1.32 13.37 4.61
N LEU A 12 2.20 13.31 5.60
CA LEU A 12 3.62 13.03 5.44
C LEU A 12 3.90 11.62 5.93
N THR A 13 4.36 10.78 5.02
CA THR A 13 4.75 9.41 5.35
C THR A 13 6.25 9.34 5.54
N THR A 14 6.68 8.99 6.74
CA THR A 14 8.09 8.73 7.01
C THR A 14 8.44 7.35 6.46
N SER A 15 9.28 7.29 5.45
CA SER A 15 9.92 6.04 5.02
C SER A 15 11.07 5.64 5.94
N SER A 16 11.16 6.24 7.12
CA SER A 16 12.22 5.95 8.06
C SER A 16 12.00 4.60 8.70
N VAL A 17 13.04 3.89 8.66
CA VAL A 17 13.30 2.62 9.25
C VAL A 17 13.04 2.67 10.76
N GLY A 18 11.93 2.10 11.22
CA GLY A 18 11.72 1.86 12.64
C GLY A 18 10.34 2.22 13.19
N ILE A 19 9.77 3.34 12.81
CA ILE A 19 8.43 3.73 13.28
C ILE A 19 7.65 4.27 12.08
N PRO A 20 6.71 3.52 11.50
CA PRO A 20 5.79 4.07 10.51
C PRO A 20 4.86 5.05 11.23
N SER A 21 5.22 6.31 11.28
CA SER A 21 4.35 7.36 11.77
C SER A 21 3.99 8.28 10.61
N ASP A 22 2.71 8.31 10.28
CA ASP A 22 2.18 9.30 9.36
C ASP A 22 1.90 10.59 10.14
N MET A 23 2.45 11.70 9.65
CA MET A 23 2.19 13.00 10.23
C MET A 23 1.22 13.79 9.37
N TRP A 24 0.25 14.42 10.00
CA TRP A 24 -0.74 15.27 9.35
C TRP A 24 -0.40 16.74 9.61
N MET A 25 -0.12 17.48 8.54
CA MET A 25 0.16 18.92 8.61
C MET A 25 -0.96 19.72 7.97
N PRO A 26 -1.52 20.74 8.66
CA PRO A 26 -2.49 21.64 8.03
C PRO A 26 -1.80 22.51 6.96
N ALA A 27 -2.52 22.80 5.90
CA ALA A 27 -2.10 23.80 4.93
C ALA A 27 -2.05 25.18 5.62
N ASN A 28 -1.04 25.97 5.30
CA ASN A 28 -0.81 27.30 5.84
C ASN A 28 -0.22 28.23 4.78
N ALA A 29 0.26 29.41 5.16
CA ALA A 29 0.85 30.37 4.23
C ALA A 29 2.11 29.85 3.52
N LEU A 30 2.87 28.94 4.16
CA LEU A 30 4.08 28.31 3.59
C LEU A 30 3.73 27.07 2.78
N LEU A 31 2.77 26.29 3.24
CA LEU A 31 2.37 25.01 2.66
C LEU A 31 0.99 25.12 2.00
N LYS A 32 0.98 25.49 0.73
CA LYS A 32 -0.28 25.64 -0.04
C LYS A 32 -1.00 24.30 -0.17
N PRO A 33 -2.35 24.29 -0.22
CA PRO A 33 -3.13 23.09 -0.50
C PRO A 33 -2.69 22.40 -1.78
N SER A 34 -2.63 21.07 -1.76
CA SER A 34 -2.40 20.27 -2.95
C SER A 34 -3.56 20.40 -3.93
N VAL A 35 -3.24 20.59 -5.21
CA VAL A 35 -4.23 20.67 -6.29
C VAL A 35 -3.96 19.55 -7.29
N MET A 36 -4.92 18.66 -7.45
CA MET A 36 -4.87 17.56 -8.42
C MET A 36 -5.75 17.86 -9.62
N ARG A 37 -5.23 17.57 -10.82
CA ARG A 37 -5.97 17.53 -12.08
C ARG A 37 -5.84 16.13 -12.65
N GLN A 38 -6.97 15.54 -13.04
CA GLN A 38 -7.02 14.20 -13.59
C GLN A 38 -7.86 14.18 -14.86
N LEU A 39 -7.39 13.40 -15.83
CA LEU A 39 -8.17 12.96 -16.98
C LEU A 39 -8.31 11.46 -16.87
N ALA A 40 -9.53 10.95 -17.00
CA ALA A 40 -9.81 9.52 -17.03
C ALA A 40 -10.76 9.21 -18.19
N LEU A 41 -10.53 8.07 -18.81
CA LEU A 41 -11.40 7.50 -19.84
C LEU A 41 -11.73 6.07 -19.42
N GLY A 42 -13.01 5.78 -19.28
CA GLY A 42 -13.50 4.47 -18.88
C GLY A 42 -14.45 3.88 -19.91
N TYR A 43 -14.44 2.58 -20.01
CA TYR A 43 -15.39 1.78 -20.77
C TYR A 43 -15.94 0.68 -19.87
N GLU A 44 -17.24 0.60 -19.75
CA GLU A 44 -17.94 -0.45 -19.04
C GLU A 44 -18.91 -1.17 -19.95
N TYR A 45 -18.90 -2.49 -19.90
CA TYR A 45 -19.81 -3.33 -20.66
C TYR A 45 -20.43 -4.39 -19.74
N ASN A 46 -21.74 -4.34 -19.64
CA ASN A 46 -22.56 -5.35 -18.97
C ASN A 46 -23.10 -6.32 -20.03
N PHE A 47 -22.64 -7.55 -19.96
CA PHE A 47 -23.10 -8.59 -20.88
C PHE A 47 -24.60 -8.85 -20.74
N PRO A 48 -25.29 -9.31 -21.81
CA PRO A 48 -26.66 -9.75 -21.71
C PRO A 48 -26.84 -10.67 -20.51
N ASP A 49 -27.99 -10.64 -19.86
CA ASP A 49 -28.30 -11.36 -18.62
C ASP A 49 -27.51 -10.94 -17.37
N LYS A 50 -26.68 -9.91 -17.46
CA LYS A 50 -25.84 -9.39 -16.37
C LYS A 50 -24.99 -10.49 -15.70
N GLU A 51 -24.60 -11.51 -16.46
CA GLU A 51 -23.73 -12.58 -15.96
C GLU A 51 -22.31 -12.07 -15.76
N TYR A 52 -21.83 -11.27 -16.72
CA TYR A 52 -20.49 -10.68 -16.66
C TYR A 52 -20.54 -9.17 -16.74
N THR A 53 -19.61 -8.52 -16.08
CA THR A 53 -19.35 -7.08 -16.19
C THR A 53 -17.85 -6.89 -16.48
N LEU A 54 -17.54 -6.17 -17.55
CA LEU A 54 -16.19 -5.78 -17.91
C LEU A 54 -16.04 -4.28 -17.71
N SER A 55 -14.98 -3.84 -17.05
CA SER A 55 -14.60 -2.42 -16.95
C SER A 55 -13.13 -2.24 -17.30
N LEU A 56 -12.86 -1.23 -18.11
CA LEU A 56 -11.52 -0.79 -18.49
C LEU A 56 -11.43 0.70 -18.25
N GLU A 57 -10.41 1.15 -17.53
CA GLU A 57 -10.17 2.56 -17.29
C GLU A 57 -8.70 2.90 -17.54
N ALA A 58 -8.48 4.04 -18.21
CA ALA A 58 -7.16 4.65 -18.35
C ALA A 58 -7.21 6.04 -17.71
N TYR A 59 -6.20 6.38 -16.91
CA TYR A 59 -6.13 7.69 -16.28
C TYR A 59 -4.73 8.28 -16.33
N MET A 60 -4.69 9.61 -16.31
CA MET A 60 -3.50 10.39 -16.02
C MET A 60 -3.82 11.51 -15.04
N ARG A 61 -2.92 11.74 -14.08
CA ARG A 61 -3.07 12.78 -13.06
C ARG A 61 -1.79 13.56 -12.85
N ARG A 62 -1.95 14.83 -12.52
CA ARG A 62 -0.87 15.72 -12.09
C ARG A 62 -1.32 16.45 -10.84
N THR A 63 -0.47 16.41 -9.82
CA THR A 63 -0.71 17.09 -8.54
C THR A 63 0.40 18.13 -8.34
N SER A 64 0.01 19.35 -8.01
CA SER A 64 0.91 20.43 -7.62
C SER A 64 0.83 20.65 -6.11
N HIS A 65 1.85 21.29 -5.54
CA HIS A 65 2.02 21.53 -4.10
C HIS A 65 1.97 20.23 -3.27
N VAL A 66 2.56 19.17 -3.80
CA VAL A 66 2.81 17.95 -3.02
C VAL A 66 3.91 18.27 -2.02
N VAL A 67 3.70 17.90 -0.78
CA VAL A 67 4.66 18.11 0.31
C VAL A 67 5.32 16.79 0.66
N ASP A 68 6.61 16.80 0.89
CA ASP A 68 7.35 15.63 1.39
C ASP A 68 8.56 16.12 2.19
N TYR A 69 9.13 15.30 3.03
CA TYR A 69 10.32 15.65 3.81
C TYR A 69 11.50 15.96 2.89
N ARG A 70 12.30 16.94 3.26
CA ARG A 70 13.58 17.17 2.62
C ARG A 70 14.54 15.99 2.86
N LYS A 71 15.58 15.91 2.08
CA LYS A 71 16.62 14.90 2.29
C LYS A 71 17.33 15.15 3.64
N ASN A 72 17.47 14.10 4.45
CA ASN A 72 18.02 14.17 5.80
C ASN A 72 17.22 15.08 6.76
N ALA A 73 15.91 15.17 6.61
CA ALA A 73 15.05 15.91 7.52
C ALA A 73 15.20 15.41 8.95
N ASP A 74 15.34 16.33 9.91
CA ASP A 74 15.31 16.03 11.33
C ASP A 74 13.89 16.26 11.88
N ILE A 75 13.15 15.18 11.96
CA ILE A 75 11.74 15.21 12.39
C ILE A 75 11.56 15.06 13.91
N PHE A 76 12.63 14.79 14.65
CA PHE A 76 12.56 14.52 16.10
C PHE A 76 13.15 15.64 16.96
N GLN A 77 14.07 16.43 16.44
CA GLN A 77 14.76 17.48 17.22
C GLN A 77 14.41 18.88 16.74
N ASN A 78 13.65 19.02 15.66
CA ASN A 78 13.26 20.32 15.13
C ASN A 78 11.84 20.67 15.55
N ASP A 79 11.68 21.77 16.30
CA ASP A 79 10.35 22.28 16.72
C ASP A 79 9.54 22.86 15.55
N ARG A 80 10.19 23.12 14.41
CA ARG A 80 9.57 23.66 13.19
C ARG A 80 9.62 22.63 12.06
N ILE A 81 8.66 21.76 12.02
CA ILE A 81 8.55 20.73 10.99
C ILE A 81 8.39 21.32 9.58
N GLU A 82 7.83 22.52 9.46
CA GLU A 82 7.70 23.23 8.19
C GLU A 82 9.08 23.49 7.51
N ASP A 83 10.14 23.63 8.28
CA ASP A 83 11.49 23.82 7.78
C ASP A 83 12.13 22.52 7.27
N GLU A 84 11.52 21.37 7.62
CA GLU A 84 11.96 20.03 7.25
C GLU A 84 11.23 19.45 6.02
N VAL A 85 10.33 20.23 5.42
CA VAL A 85 9.54 19.77 4.27
C VAL A 85 9.80 20.65 3.05
N GLU A 86 9.63 20.06 1.88
CA GLU A 86 9.74 20.71 0.59
C GLU A 86 8.46 20.49 -0.22
N THR A 87 8.14 21.45 -1.06
CA THR A 87 7.00 21.37 -1.96
C THR A 87 7.42 21.06 -3.39
N GLY A 88 6.56 20.35 -4.11
CA GLY A 88 6.83 20.01 -5.49
C GLY A 88 5.60 19.56 -6.24
N SER A 89 5.79 18.65 -7.17
CA SER A 89 4.72 18.09 -8.00
C SER A 89 4.80 16.57 -8.06
N ALA A 90 3.65 15.94 -8.28
CA ALA A 90 3.54 14.53 -8.58
C ALA A 90 2.82 14.31 -9.91
N ARG A 91 3.14 13.22 -10.58
CA ARG A 91 2.43 12.73 -11.76
C ARG A 91 2.19 11.24 -11.63
N GLY A 92 1.06 10.79 -12.13
CA GLY A 92 0.70 9.39 -12.16
C GLY A 92 -0.14 9.07 -13.38
N CYS A 93 -0.02 7.84 -13.85
CA CYS A 93 -0.90 7.29 -14.89
C CYS A 93 -1.12 5.81 -14.62
N GLY A 94 -2.21 5.27 -15.13
CA GLY A 94 -2.51 3.86 -14.98
C GLY A 94 -3.58 3.37 -15.92
N LEU A 95 -3.64 2.05 -16.00
CA LEU A 95 -4.66 1.27 -16.68
C LEU A 95 -5.27 0.34 -15.64
N GLU A 96 -6.59 0.31 -15.58
CA GLU A 96 -7.34 -0.56 -14.69
C GLU A 96 -8.23 -1.49 -15.51
N PHE A 97 -8.17 -2.76 -15.18
CA PHE A 97 -8.99 -3.82 -15.76
C PHE A 97 -9.80 -4.46 -14.63
N TYR A 98 -11.08 -4.64 -14.87
CA TYR A 98 -11.97 -5.35 -13.97
C TYR A 98 -12.92 -6.25 -14.77
N LEU A 99 -13.03 -7.49 -14.36
CA LEU A 99 -13.99 -8.45 -14.90
C LEU A 99 -14.65 -9.17 -13.72
N SER A 100 -15.97 -9.19 -13.69
CA SER A 100 -16.73 -9.96 -12.71
C SER A 100 -17.69 -10.93 -13.39
N LYS A 101 -17.91 -12.07 -12.74
CA LYS A 101 -18.98 -13.04 -12.99
C LYS A 101 -19.94 -13.03 -11.82
N ASN A 102 -21.19 -12.64 -12.08
CA ASN A 102 -22.15 -12.31 -11.03
C ASN A 102 -23.22 -13.40 -10.82
N LYS A 103 -23.32 -14.40 -11.71
CA LYS A 103 -24.34 -15.44 -11.66
C LYS A 103 -23.74 -16.84 -11.76
N GLY A 104 -24.55 -17.83 -11.32
CA GLY A 104 -24.20 -19.25 -11.36
C GLY A 104 -23.57 -19.77 -10.08
N ALA A 105 -23.23 -21.05 -10.07
CA ALA A 105 -22.64 -21.71 -8.91
C ALA A 105 -21.21 -21.18 -8.59
N VAL A 106 -20.51 -20.68 -9.58
CA VAL A 106 -19.20 -20.03 -9.43
C VAL A 106 -19.35 -18.58 -9.80
N THR A 107 -19.06 -17.69 -8.86
CA THR A 107 -19.04 -16.23 -9.01
C THR A 107 -17.68 -15.69 -8.57
N GLY A 108 -17.37 -14.46 -8.96
CA GLY A 108 -16.11 -13.87 -8.56
C GLY A 108 -15.69 -12.71 -9.46
N TRP A 109 -14.50 -12.20 -9.22
CA TRP A 109 -13.96 -11.10 -10.01
C TRP A 109 -12.44 -11.12 -10.04
N ILE A 110 -11.90 -10.51 -11.06
CA ILE A 110 -10.48 -10.20 -11.21
C ILE A 110 -10.35 -8.69 -11.42
N SER A 111 -9.41 -8.09 -10.71
CA SER A 111 -9.03 -6.69 -10.86
C SER A 111 -7.53 -6.61 -11.04
N TYR A 112 -7.10 -5.92 -12.09
CA TYR A 112 -5.69 -5.69 -12.34
C TYR A 112 -5.44 -4.22 -12.64
N THR A 113 -4.49 -3.63 -11.92
CA THR A 113 -4.05 -2.25 -12.12
C THR A 113 -2.58 -2.24 -12.53
N LEU A 114 -2.30 -1.62 -13.67
CA LEU A 114 -0.96 -1.23 -14.08
C LEU A 114 -0.80 0.26 -13.89
N SER A 115 0.06 0.71 -12.98
CA SER A 115 0.21 2.13 -12.68
C SER A 115 1.66 2.56 -12.52
N ARG A 116 1.91 3.85 -12.67
CA ARG A 116 3.21 4.47 -12.43
C ARG A 116 3.02 5.83 -11.77
N ALA A 117 3.79 6.07 -10.71
CA ALA A 117 3.82 7.36 -10.04
C ALA A 117 5.25 7.91 -9.98
N ARG A 118 5.38 9.24 -10.04
CA ARG A 118 6.63 9.98 -9.92
C ARG A 118 6.38 11.26 -9.14
N ASN A 119 7.25 11.54 -8.19
CA ASN A 119 7.31 12.82 -7.50
C ASN A 119 8.54 13.60 -7.98
N ARG A 120 8.40 14.92 -8.06
CA ARG A 120 9.50 15.87 -8.32
C ARG A 120 9.45 16.94 -7.23
N ILE A 121 10.34 16.82 -6.25
CA ILE A 121 10.39 17.65 -5.05
C ILE A 121 11.86 17.98 -4.78
N GLY A 122 12.17 19.21 -4.38
CA GLY A 122 13.56 19.63 -4.14
C GLY A 122 14.47 19.50 -5.38
N GLY A 123 13.90 19.60 -6.60
CA GLY A 123 14.67 19.41 -7.84
C GLY A 123 14.95 17.94 -8.21
N GLU A 124 14.66 16.98 -7.33
CA GLU A 124 14.90 15.56 -7.53
C GLU A 124 13.61 14.84 -7.98
N GLU A 125 13.75 13.94 -8.98
CA GLU A 125 12.65 13.07 -9.41
C GLU A 125 12.84 11.67 -8.84
N TYR A 126 11.83 11.17 -8.12
CA TYR A 126 11.87 9.84 -7.49
C TYR A 126 10.52 9.14 -7.54
N ARG A 127 10.52 7.84 -7.26
CA ARG A 127 9.29 7.04 -7.09
C ARG A 127 8.79 7.18 -5.66
N PRO A 128 7.53 7.54 -5.43
CA PRO A 128 6.99 7.53 -4.08
C PRO A 128 6.92 6.10 -3.51
N VAL A 129 6.84 6.00 -2.19
CA VAL A 129 6.75 4.71 -1.48
C VAL A 129 5.60 3.84 -2.01
N TYR A 130 4.47 4.47 -2.31
CA TYR A 130 3.25 3.81 -2.78
C TYR A 130 3.23 3.48 -4.29
N ASP A 131 4.28 3.80 -5.06
CA ASP A 131 4.38 3.39 -6.48
C ASP A 131 4.54 1.87 -6.59
N ARG A 132 3.43 1.19 -6.80
CA ARG A 132 3.35 -0.27 -7.01
C ARG A 132 2.82 -0.54 -8.41
N PRO A 133 3.70 -0.73 -9.42
CA PRO A 133 3.29 -0.83 -10.82
C PRO A 133 2.23 -1.88 -11.10
N HIS A 134 2.28 -3.01 -10.43
CA HIS A 134 1.35 -4.10 -10.65
C HIS A 134 0.56 -4.36 -9.36
N ASN A 135 -0.76 -4.36 -9.46
CA ASN A 135 -1.68 -4.77 -8.42
C ASN A 135 -2.72 -5.70 -9.04
N LEU A 136 -2.78 -6.94 -8.57
CA LEU A 136 -3.73 -7.96 -9.01
C LEU A 136 -4.52 -8.45 -7.80
N LYS A 137 -5.83 -8.50 -7.94
CA LYS A 137 -6.72 -9.18 -6.98
C LYS A 137 -7.64 -10.11 -7.74
N LEU A 138 -7.80 -11.31 -7.22
CA LEU A 138 -8.72 -12.32 -7.73
C LEU A 138 -9.56 -12.82 -6.55
N PHE A 139 -10.85 -12.82 -6.73
CA PHE A 139 -11.80 -13.41 -5.80
C PHE A 139 -12.65 -14.44 -6.54
N VAL A 140 -12.83 -15.61 -5.95
CA VAL A 140 -13.71 -16.66 -6.45
C VAL A 140 -14.54 -17.16 -5.30
N ASN A 141 -15.83 -17.30 -5.52
CA ASN A 141 -16.76 -17.96 -4.63
C ASN A 141 -17.47 -19.09 -5.37
N TRP A 142 -17.47 -20.27 -4.78
CA TRP A 142 -18.11 -21.45 -5.32
C TRP A 142 -19.17 -21.97 -4.36
N GLU A 143 -20.43 -21.81 -4.74
CA GLU A 143 -21.59 -22.43 -4.08
C GLU A 143 -21.69 -23.89 -4.55
N MET A 144 -21.02 -24.83 -3.84
CA MET A 144 -21.01 -26.24 -4.20
C MET A 144 -22.42 -26.85 -4.12
N ASN A 145 -23.15 -26.48 -3.07
CA ASN A 145 -24.51 -26.91 -2.84
C ASN A 145 -25.18 -25.98 -1.79
N ARG A 146 -26.40 -26.34 -1.34
CA ARG A 146 -27.17 -25.55 -0.36
C ARG A 146 -26.45 -25.42 1.00
N HIS A 147 -25.53 -26.33 1.31
CA HIS A 147 -24.86 -26.40 2.60
C HIS A 147 -23.43 -25.87 2.56
N TRP A 148 -22.74 -25.98 1.44
CA TRP A 148 -21.33 -25.66 1.34
C TRP A 148 -21.05 -24.56 0.34
N SER A 149 -20.32 -23.55 0.79
CA SER A 149 -19.67 -22.57 -0.09
C SER A 149 -18.17 -22.47 0.23
N LEU A 150 -17.38 -22.34 -0.81
CA LEU A 150 -15.94 -22.14 -0.74
C LEU A 150 -15.59 -20.81 -1.38
N SER A 151 -14.73 -20.04 -0.74
CA SER A 151 -14.22 -18.81 -1.34
C SER A 151 -12.71 -18.72 -1.22
N SER A 152 -12.11 -18.06 -2.17
CA SER A 152 -10.67 -17.82 -2.21
C SER A 152 -10.39 -16.41 -2.70
N THR A 153 -9.41 -15.76 -2.08
CA THR A 153 -8.91 -14.45 -2.50
C THR A 153 -7.41 -14.54 -2.72
N PHE A 154 -6.96 -14.21 -3.90
CA PHE A 154 -5.55 -14.03 -4.19
C PHE A 154 -5.23 -12.54 -4.37
N SER A 155 -4.20 -12.07 -3.71
CA SER A 155 -3.72 -10.68 -3.82
C SER A 155 -2.25 -10.68 -4.18
N TYR A 156 -1.88 -9.86 -5.15
CA TYR A 156 -0.50 -9.58 -5.53
C TYR A 156 -0.31 -8.08 -5.68
N ALA A 157 0.79 -7.54 -5.15
CA ALA A 157 1.20 -6.16 -5.39
C ALA A 157 2.72 -6.08 -5.53
N SER A 158 3.21 -5.28 -6.47
CA SER A 158 4.63 -4.93 -6.53
C SER A 158 5.11 -4.37 -5.20
N GLY A 159 6.35 -4.65 -4.84
CA GLY A 159 6.94 -4.14 -3.60
C GLY A 159 6.93 -2.61 -3.51
N MET A 160 6.86 -2.09 -2.30
CA MET A 160 7.01 -0.66 -2.03
C MET A 160 8.44 -0.19 -2.31
N ASN A 161 8.60 1.10 -2.59
CA ASN A 161 9.92 1.69 -2.73
C ASN A 161 10.42 2.19 -1.37
N LEU A 162 11.72 2.02 -1.13
CA LEU A 162 12.34 2.33 0.15
C LEU A 162 13.70 3.01 -0.07
N THR A 163 14.10 3.82 0.88
CA THR A 163 15.46 4.32 1.01
C THR A 163 16.19 3.42 2.01
N LEU A 164 17.27 2.78 1.60
CA LEU A 164 18.04 1.88 2.45
C LEU A 164 19.46 2.39 2.66
N PRO A 165 20.07 2.15 3.82
CA PRO A 165 21.50 2.37 4.01
C PRO A 165 22.28 1.40 3.13
N ILE A 166 23.20 1.93 2.33
CA ILE A 166 24.09 1.19 1.42
C ILE A 166 25.52 1.13 1.93
N GLY A 167 25.85 1.95 2.91
CA GLY A 167 27.15 2.00 3.54
C GLY A 167 27.08 2.68 4.90
N LYS A 168 28.19 2.63 5.61
CA LYS A 168 28.38 3.32 6.88
C LYS A 168 29.86 3.70 7.04
N TYR A 169 30.13 4.77 7.74
CA TYR A 169 31.46 5.13 8.23
C TYR A 169 31.37 5.70 9.64
N GLU A 170 32.46 5.67 10.36
CA GLU A 170 32.57 6.23 11.68
C GLU A 170 33.26 7.61 11.59
N SER A 171 32.66 8.62 12.22
CA SER A 171 33.22 9.94 12.35
C SER A 171 33.03 10.39 13.79
N GLU A 172 34.14 10.79 14.47
CA GLU A 172 34.13 11.25 15.87
C GLU A 172 33.34 10.35 16.83
N HIS A 173 33.52 9.03 16.71
CA HIS A 173 32.79 7.98 17.46
C HIS A 173 31.28 7.93 17.18
N VAL A 174 30.79 8.62 16.14
CA VAL A 174 29.40 8.55 15.67
C VAL A 174 29.36 7.73 14.38
N LEU A 175 28.43 6.75 14.34
CA LEU A 175 28.21 5.95 13.16
C LEU A 175 27.27 6.69 12.20
N VAL A 176 27.81 7.07 11.05
CA VAL A 176 27.07 7.76 9.98
C VAL A 176 26.69 6.76 8.90
N TYR A 177 25.40 6.70 8.54
CA TYR A 177 24.90 5.85 7.46
C TYR A 177 24.88 6.61 6.14
N ILE A 178 25.34 5.94 5.09
CA ILE A 178 25.20 6.40 3.70
C ILE A 178 23.95 5.73 3.12
N TYR A 179 22.99 6.52 2.66
CA TYR A 179 21.74 6.01 2.12
C TYR A 179 21.76 5.90 0.60
N SER A 180 20.97 5.00 0.05
CA SER A 180 20.67 4.90 -1.38
C SER A 180 20.01 6.19 -1.90
N ALA A 181 19.86 6.32 -3.21
CA ALA A 181 18.96 7.31 -3.78
C ALA A 181 17.56 7.18 -3.12
N ARG A 182 16.86 8.31 -3.01
CA ARG A 182 15.52 8.38 -2.40
C ARG A 182 14.58 7.37 -3.03
N ASN A 183 14.03 6.48 -2.21
CA ASN A 183 13.16 5.39 -2.64
C ASN A 183 13.74 4.52 -3.78
N GLY A 184 15.10 4.43 -3.83
CA GLY A 184 15.82 3.74 -4.91
C GLY A 184 15.75 2.22 -4.85
N TYR A 185 15.37 1.65 -3.72
CA TYR A 185 15.23 0.21 -3.54
C TYR A 185 13.75 -0.20 -3.58
N ARG A 186 13.43 -1.28 -4.30
CA ARG A 186 12.09 -1.87 -4.30
C ARG A 186 12.08 -3.13 -3.44
N ALA A 187 11.22 -3.14 -2.44
CA ALA A 187 11.00 -4.30 -1.59
C ALA A 187 10.47 -5.51 -2.40
N PRO A 188 10.61 -6.73 -1.88
CA PRO A 188 9.97 -7.90 -2.48
C PRO A 188 8.46 -7.69 -2.66
N ALA A 189 7.91 -8.28 -3.71
CA ALA A 189 6.49 -8.22 -3.99
C ALA A 189 5.69 -8.86 -2.84
N PHE A 190 4.56 -8.24 -2.53
CA PHE A 190 3.54 -8.80 -1.66
C PHE A 190 2.69 -9.79 -2.46
N HIS A 191 2.42 -10.97 -1.92
CA HIS A 191 1.36 -11.83 -2.42
C HIS A 191 0.80 -12.72 -1.30
N GLN A 192 -0.48 -13.00 -1.39
CA GLN A 192 -1.21 -13.70 -0.34
C GLN A 192 -2.39 -14.46 -0.95
N LEU A 193 -2.63 -15.65 -0.45
CA LEU A 193 -3.80 -16.46 -0.76
C LEU A 193 -4.58 -16.67 0.54
N ASP A 194 -5.82 -16.27 0.51
CA ASP A 194 -6.78 -16.50 1.58
C ASP A 194 -7.83 -17.50 1.11
N PHE A 195 -8.30 -18.33 2.01
CA PHE A 195 -9.28 -19.34 1.74
C PHE A 195 -10.36 -19.34 2.82
N SER A 196 -11.61 -19.57 2.45
CA SER A 196 -12.69 -19.75 3.41
C SER A 196 -13.65 -20.84 2.95
N ALA A 197 -14.10 -21.67 3.90
CA ALA A 197 -15.12 -22.68 3.71
C ALA A 197 -16.25 -22.42 4.71
N THR A 198 -17.48 -22.29 4.21
CA THR A 198 -18.65 -22.07 5.04
C THR A 198 -19.60 -23.25 4.90
N TRP A 199 -19.93 -23.85 6.05
CA TRP A 199 -20.95 -24.86 6.17
C TRP A 199 -22.23 -24.30 6.76
N ARG A 200 -23.29 -24.23 5.96
CA ARG A 200 -24.67 -23.86 6.39
C ARG A 200 -25.34 -25.08 6.97
N ILE A 201 -25.34 -25.20 8.29
CA ILE A 201 -25.93 -26.33 9.01
C ILE A 201 -27.45 -26.30 8.87
N ARG A 202 -28.04 -25.09 9.01
CA ARG A 202 -29.45 -24.76 8.82
C ARG A 202 -29.57 -23.36 8.25
N GLN A 203 -30.79 -22.88 7.99
CA GLN A 203 -31.00 -21.50 7.48
C GLN A 203 -30.58 -20.43 8.50
N ASP A 204 -30.63 -20.78 9.79
CA ASP A 204 -30.29 -19.90 10.91
C ASP A 204 -28.89 -20.12 11.49
N ARG A 205 -28.14 -21.15 11.04
CA ARG A 205 -26.83 -21.53 11.63
C ARG A 205 -25.80 -21.88 10.58
N SER A 206 -24.62 -21.30 10.75
CA SER A 206 -23.46 -21.61 9.90
C SER A 206 -22.16 -21.68 10.67
N LEU A 207 -21.24 -22.47 10.18
CA LEU A 207 -19.86 -22.58 10.64
C LEU A 207 -18.94 -22.22 9.49
N SER A 208 -18.02 -21.27 9.71
CA SER A 208 -17.05 -20.80 8.71
C SER A 208 -15.63 -20.99 9.23
N LEU A 209 -14.82 -21.69 8.46
CA LEU A 209 -13.38 -21.79 8.63
C LEU A 209 -12.70 -20.87 7.62
N SER A 210 -11.90 -19.93 8.09
CA SER A 210 -11.12 -19.01 7.23
C SER A 210 -9.64 -19.17 7.53
N ILE A 211 -8.82 -19.14 6.49
CA ILE A 211 -7.36 -19.24 6.58
C ILE A 211 -6.79 -18.06 5.80
N ILE A 212 -6.20 -17.13 6.51
CA ILE A 212 -5.48 -16.00 5.92
C ILE A 212 -4.03 -16.41 5.68
N ASN A 213 -3.47 -16.04 4.53
CA ASN A 213 -2.11 -16.37 4.12
C ASN A 213 -1.84 -17.87 4.12
N ALA A 214 -2.67 -18.64 3.39
CA ALA A 214 -2.74 -20.10 3.43
C ALA A 214 -1.40 -20.81 3.16
N TYR A 215 -0.48 -20.20 2.43
CA TYR A 215 0.87 -20.76 2.20
C TYR A 215 1.97 -20.08 3.03
N SER A 216 1.59 -19.37 4.11
CA SER A 216 2.52 -18.78 5.10
C SER A 216 3.61 -17.89 4.49
N ARG A 217 3.27 -17.08 3.48
CA ARG A 217 4.21 -16.14 2.85
C ARG A 217 4.70 -15.14 3.87
N LYS A 218 6.02 -14.99 3.98
CA LYS A 218 6.66 -13.91 4.75
C LYS A 218 6.61 -12.60 3.96
N ASN A 219 5.44 -11.93 4.00
CA ASN A 219 5.26 -10.63 3.38
C ASN A 219 5.97 -9.56 4.18
N VAL A 220 6.84 -8.80 3.51
CA VAL A 220 7.63 -7.75 4.16
C VAL A 220 6.73 -6.57 4.50
N PHE A 221 6.66 -6.24 5.79
CA PHE A 221 5.98 -5.06 6.31
C PHE A 221 6.92 -3.86 6.36
N SER A 222 8.13 -4.05 6.89
CA SER A 222 9.15 -3.00 7.01
C SER A 222 10.53 -3.58 6.82
N ILE A 223 11.45 -2.74 6.35
CA ILE A 223 12.89 -3.06 6.28
C ILE A 223 13.63 -1.95 7.01
N TYR A 224 14.45 -2.29 7.97
CA TYR A 224 15.21 -1.34 8.76
C TYR A 224 16.64 -1.78 9.02
N ALA A 225 17.53 -0.81 9.23
CA ALA A 225 18.87 -1.07 9.72
C ALA A 225 18.86 -1.05 11.24
N GLY A 226 19.42 -2.06 11.87
CA GLY A 226 19.49 -2.17 13.33
C GLY A 226 20.87 -2.59 13.82
N ARG A 227 21.15 -2.32 15.08
CA ARG A 227 22.34 -2.81 15.81
C ARG A 227 21.95 -4.04 16.61
N GLN A 228 22.77 -5.07 16.56
CA GLN A 228 22.62 -6.23 17.42
C GLN A 228 23.60 -6.07 18.60
N GLY A 229 23.07 -5.86 19.82
CA GLY A 229 23.83 -5.76 21.06
C GLY A 229 24.17 -4.34 21.51
N HIS A 230 24.26 -4.17 22.85
CA HIS A 230 24.83 -2.96 23.46
C HIS A 230 26.33 -2.90 23.14
N PHE A 231 26.80 -1.77 22.63
CA PHE A 231 28.22 -1.42 22.42
C PHE A 231 29.02 -2.16 21.32
N SER A 232 28.43 -2.78 20.33
CA SER A 232 29.22 -3.29 19.20
C SER A 232 29.32 -2.30 18.07
N VAL A 233 30.45 -1.60 17.95
CA VAL A 233 30.85 -0.83 16.77
C VAL A 233 31.18 -1.87 15.68
N GLY A 234 30.35 -1.96 14.65
CA GLY A 234 30.77 -2.76 13.49
C GLY A 234 29.68 -3.49 12.69
N ASN A 235 28.62 -4.02 13.26
CA ASN A 235 27.71 -4.92 12.55
C ASN A 235 26.28 -4.35 12.43
N GLY A 236 26.10 -3.27 11.69
CA GLY A 236 24.75 -2.88 11.23
C GLY A 236 24.21 -3.94 10.28
N ARG A 237 23.08 -4.55 10.60
CA ARG A 237 22.38 -5.53 9.75
C ARG A 237 21.07 -4.92 9.26
N ILE A 238 20.66 -5.34 8.08
CA ILE A 238 19.33 -4.99 7.56
C ILE A 238 18.36 -6.07 7.99
N TYR A 239 17.33 -5.68 8.70
CA TYR A 239 16.26 -6.55 9.18
C TYR A 239 15.02 -6.39 8.34
N LYS A 240 14.31 -7.47 8.11
CA LYS A 240 12.99 -7.48 7.48
C LYS A 240 11.96 -7.85 8.54
N LEU A 241 11.04 -6.94 8.81
CA LEU A 241 9.88 -7.23 9.64
C LEU A 241 8.79 -7.82 8.74
N TYR A 242 8.27 -8.96 9.14
CA TYR A 242 7.15 -9.62 8.48
C TYR A 242 5.91 -9.43 9.33
N LEU A 243 4.74 -9.35 8.69
CA LEU A 243 3.47 -9.38 9.39
C LEU A 243 3.26 -10.77 10.01
N TYR A 244 2.16 -11.37 9.78
CA TYR A 244 1.83 -12.70 10.28
C TYR A 244 2.03 -13.75 9.17
N GLY A 245 2.25 -15.01 9.59
CA GLY A 245 2.22 -16.18 8.73
C GLY A 245 0.78 -16.60 8.44
N ILE A 246 0.52 -17.92 8.54
CA ILE A 246 -0.83 -18.46 8.41
C ILE A 246 -1.68 -18.09 9.65
N VAL A 247 -2.91 -17.59 9.40
CA VAL A 247 -3.85 -17.24 10.48
C VAL A 247 -5.17 -17.96 10.24
N PRO A 248 -5.45 -19.08 10.95
CA PRO A 248 -6.75 -19.71 10.91
C PRO A 248 -7.75 -18.98 11.80
N SER A 249 -9.01 -18.97 11.41
CA SER A 249 -10.12 -18.42 12.19
C SER A 249 -11.37 -19.32 12.02
N LEU A 250 -12.04 -19.62 13.11
CA LEU A 250 -13.29 -20.39 13.10
C LEU A 250 -14.42 -19.51 13.66
N THR A 251 -15.47 -19.36 12.88
CA THR A 251 -16.63 -18.54 13.25
C THR A 251 -17.90 -19.36 13.21
N TYR A 252 -18.65 -19.37 14.30
CA TYR A 252 -20.01 -19.90 14.36
C TYR A 252 -21.02 -18.75 14.40
N SER A 253 -21.95 -18.74 13.46
CA SER A 253 -23.00 -17.71 13.36
C SER A 253 -24.38 -18.36 13.54
N PHE A 254 -25.24 -17.69 14.31
CA PHE A 254 -26.62 -18.08 14.49
C PHE A 254 -27.55 -16.86 14.55
N LYS A 255 -28.78 -17.04 14.07
CA LYS A 255 -29.86 -16.02 14.15
C LYS A 255 -30.92 -16.50 15.12
N PHE A 256 -31.45 -15.60 15.91
CA PHE A 256 -32.60 -15.80 16.78
C PHE A 256 -33.89 -15.58 15.99
#